data_deded4e5e45217766546c7c5bde14d8b
#
_entry.id   deded4e5e45217766546c7c5bde14d8b
#
_cell.length_a   1.000
_cell.length_b   1.000
_cell.length_c   1.000
_cell.angle_alpha   90.00
_cell.angle_beta   90.00
_cell.angle_gamma   90.00
#
_symmetry.space_group_name_H-M   'P 1'
#
loop_
_entity.id
_entity.type
_entity.pdbx_description
1 polymer ?
#
loop_
_entity_poly.entity_id
_entity_poly.type
_entity_poly.pdbx_seq_one_letter_code
_entity_poly.pdbx_strand_id
1 'polypeptide(L)'
;AQQAYSIKGIVKDAANGEPVSFANVVIWNTIEGTVTDSIGQFEITGVSPGSYRLQASFIGYKPTVTAEFRISNKDMFFPIELEESSESLQEVSIVASPFRKTAESPLGLRVIGFKEIEKSAGGNRDISRVVQSFPGVASTAAFRNDLMVRGGGPSENRFFLDGVEIPNINHFSTQGASGGPVGIINPDFIREVDFYSAAYPAARGNALSSVLDFKLQDGNKEKFSLRGVIGASDIGFLANGPAGKKTTYQVSIRRSYLQFLFDMIGLPFLPTFTDAQFKVKHTFDRKNELAILGLGAIDDMKLNTGMEDMSEKNQYILAYLPVVKQKTYTLGAVYKHYSGKNIYSLIVSRSQLNNKNIKYKDNDESSEENLTLNYRSDEIENKLRSENIFRFPFFRLNVGGNLEYATYTNRTYQKQFTTIPRVINYHTDLGLLKWGLYATAIYESDNERFTASLGVRADANDYSPEMNNLLDQLSPRLSLSYRLFGAVYLNGSIGRYYELPPYTVLGFKDNQGNYLNKANHLTY
;
A
#
# COMPACT_ATOMS: atom_id res chain seq x y z
N ALA A 1 -30.31 5.84 -27.76
CA ALA A 1 -29.45 4.66 -27.80
C ALA A 1 -28.58 4.67 -26.54
N GLN A 2 -28.59 3.59 -25.78
CA GLN A 2 -27.72 3.44 -24.61
C GLN A 2 -26.29 3.36 -25.12
N GLN A 3 -25.39 4.19 -24.61
CA GLN A 3 -24.01 4.24 -25.06
C GLN A 3 -23.31 2.95 -24.60
N ALA A 4 -22.83 2.16 -25.55
CA ALA A 4 -22.13 0.91 -25.30
C ALA A 4 -20.60 1.14 -25.29
N TYR A 5 -19.89 0.40 -24.47
CA TYR A 5 -18.45 0.48 -24.26
C TYR A 5 -17.77 -0.86 -24.56
N SER A 6 -16.45 -0.88 -24.59
CA SER A 6 -15.67 -2.10 -24.76
C SER A 6 -14.84 -2.40 -23.50
N ILE A 7 -14.73 -3.69 -23.19
CA ILE A 7 -13.73 -4.21 -22.26
C ILE A 7 -12.61 -4.82 -23.08
N LYS A 8 -11.44 -4.26 -22.98
CA LYS A 8 -10.24 -4.73 -23.66
C LYS A 8 -9.22 -5.22 -22.65
N GLY A 9 -8.31 -6.06 -23.09
CA GLY A 9 -7.24 -6.52 -22.22
C GLY A 9 -6.25 -7.42 -22.90
N ILE A 10 -5.37 -7.98 -22.08
CA ILE A 10 -4.41 -8.99 -22.50
C ILE A 10 -4.37 -10.09 -21.45
N VAL A 11 -4.41 -11.33 -21.91
CA VAL A 11 -4.18 -12.50 -21.06
C VAL A 11 -2.72 -12.91 -21.19
N LYS A 12 -2.04 -13.07 -20.06
CA LYS A 12 -0.63 -13.45 -19.99
C LYS A 12 -0.45 -14.66 -19.09
N ASP A 13 0.56 -15.44 -19.37
CA ASP A 13 1.09 -16.43 -18.45
C ASP A 13 1.75 -15.72 -17.26
N ALA A 14 1.32 -16.03 -16.05
CA ALA A 14 1.84 -15.45 -14.82
C ALA A 14 3.31 -15.84 -14.56
N ALA A 15 3.81 -16.90 -15.20
CA ALA A 15 5.15 -17.40 -15.00
C ALA A 15 6.19 -16.66 -15.83
N ASN A 16 5.89 -16.45 -17.13
CA ASN A 16 6.87 -15.97 -18.09
C ASN A 16 6.47 -14.63 -18.73
N GLY A 17 5.26 -14.12 -18.42
CA GLY A 17 4.73 -12.88 -19.00
C GLY A 17 4.35 -13.00 -20.49
N GLU A 18 4.44 -14.19 -21.09
CA GLU A 18 4.07 -14.42 -22.48
C GLU A 18 2.56 -14.31 -22.67
N PRO A 19 2.09 -13.81 -23.82
CA PRO A 19 0.67 -13.75 -24.10
C PRO A 19 0.08 -15.15 -24.26
N VAL A 20 -1.08 -15.39 -23.63
CA VAL A 20 -1.85 -16.63 -23.80
C VAL A 20 -2.83 -16.40 -24.94
N SER A 21 -2.52 -17.01 -26.09
CA SER A 21 -3.37 -16.95 -27.29
C SER A 21 -4.56 -17.89 -27.14
N PHE A 22 -5.69 -17.48 -27.73
CA PHE A 22 -6.94 -18.27 -27.76
C PHE A 22 -7.51 -18.63 -26.38
N ALA A 23 -7.15 -17.87 -25.33
CA ALA A 23 -7.78 -17.98 -24.02
C ALA A 23 -9.23 -17.46 -24.09
N ASN A 24 -10.14 -18.17 -23.46
CA ASN A 24 -11.52 -17.73 -23.34
C ASN A 24 -11.64 -16.67 -22.24
N VAL A 25 -12.27 -15.52 -22.57
CA VAL A 25 -12.52 -14.43 -21.63
C VAL A 25 -14.00 -14.10 -21.67
N VAL A 26 -14.70 -14.33 -20.56
CA VAL A 26 -16.14 -14.09 -20.45
C VAL A 26 -16.45 -13.12 -19.32
N ILE A 27 -17.54 -12.39 -19.44
CA ILE A 27 -18.12 -11.65 -18.33
C ILE A 27 -18.67 -12.69 -17.34
N TRP A 28 -18.15 -12.66 -16.14
CA TRP A 28 -18.43 -13.68 -15.13
C TRP A 28 -19.93 -13.83 -14.84
N ASN A 29 -20.40 -15.08 -14.77
CA ASN A 29 -21.80 -15.46 -14.67
C ASN A 29 -22.69 -15.06 -15.87
N THR A 30 -22.09 -14.83 -17.04
CA THR A 30 -22.81 -14.64 -18.30
C THR A 30 -22.22 -15.51 -19.41
N ILE A 31 -22.87 -15.53 -20.56
CA ILE A 31 -22.37 -16.16 -21.78
C ILE A 31 -21.65 -15.15 -22.69
N GLU A 32 -21.61 -13.87 -22.29
CA GLU A 32 -20.97 -12.80 -23.08
C GLU A 32 -19.47 -12.85 -22.90
N GLY A 33 -18.73 -12.98 -23.97
CA GLY A 33 -17.29 -13.08 -23.92
C GLY A 33 -16.64 -13.09 -25.29
N THR A 34 -15.35 -13.33 -25.29
CA THR A 34 -14.51 -13.39 -26.49
C THR A 34 -13.33 -14.32 -26.25
N VAL A 35 -12.53 -14.55 -27.26
CA VAL A 35 -11.28 -15.33 -27.21
C VAL A 35 -10.13 -14.39 -27.50
N THR A 36 -8.99 -14.57 -26.82
CA THR A 36 -7.79 -13.78 -27.10
C THR A 36 -7.22 -14.09 -28.47
N ASP A 37 -6.65 -13.07 -29.10
CA ASP A 37 -5.94 -13.20 -30.39
C ASP A 37 -4.56 -13.89 -30.23
N SER A 38 -3.78 -13.94 -31.33
CA SER A 38 -2.45 -14.55 -31.35
C SER A 38 -1.40 -13.85 -30.48
N ILE A 39 -1.69 -12.64 -30.00
CA ILE A 39 -0.83 -11.88 -29.07
C ILE A 39 -1.48 -11.70 -27.71
N GLY A 40 -2.47 -12.56 -27.40
CA GLY A 40 -3.14 -12.60 -26.10
C GLY A 40 -4.11 -11.45 -25.82
N GLN A 41 -4.43 -10.61 -26.80
CA GLN A 41 -5.35 -9.48 -26.64
C GLN A 41 -6.81 -9.93 -26.82
N PHE A 42 -7.72 -9.29 -26.09
CA PHE A 42 -9.14 -9.51 -26.19
C PHE A 42 -9.94 -8.21 -26.18
N GLU A 43 -11.11 -8.22 -26.80
CA GLU A 43 -12.09 -7.14 -26.73
C GLU A 43 -13.50 -7.72 -26.64
N ILE A 44 -14.26 -7.28 -25.63
CA ILE A 44 -15.69 -7.53 -25.48
C ILE A 44 -16.39 -6.21 -25.74
N THR A 45 -17.17 -6.14 -26.82
CA THR A 45 -17.87 -4.92 -27.27
C THR A 45 -19.32 -4.91 -26.81
N GLY A 46 -19.97 -3.76 -26.89
CA GLY A 46 -21.40 -3.64 -26.61
C GLY A 46 -21.78 -3.68 -25.13
N VAL A 47 -20.81 -3.48 -24.24
CA VAL A 47 -21.05 -3.58 -22.80
C VAL A 47 -21.69 -2.29 -22.28
N SER A 48 -22.84 -2.42 -21.60
CA SER A 48 -23.54 -1.30 -20.96
C SER A 48 -22.81 -0.79 -19.72
N PRO A 49 -23.00 0.47 -19.32
CA PRO A 49 -22.51 0.93 -18.01
C PRO A 49 -22.98 0.00 -16.87
N GLY A 50 -22.04 -0.48 -16.07
CA GLY A 50 -22.35 -1.45 -15.01
C GLY A 50 -21.10 -1.93 -14.27
N SER A 51 -21.32 -2.90 -13.39
CA SER A 51 -20.27 -3.57 -12.62
C SER A 51 -20.03 -4.96 -13.17
N TYR A 52 -18.77 -5.29 -13.42
CA TYR A 52 -18.40 -6.53 -14.09
C TYR A 52 -17.20 -7.19 -13.43
N ARG A 53 -17.10 -8.49 -13.61
CA ARG A 53 -15.89 -9.29 -13.40
C ARG A 53 -15.64 -10.06 -14.67
N LEU A 54 -14.39 -10.32 -14.99
CA LEU A 54 -14.02 -11.18 -16.11
C LEU A 54 -13.51 -12.51 -15.57
N GLN A 55 -13.88 -13.56 -16.24
CA GLN A 55 -13.26 -14.86 -16.06
C GLN A 55 -12.42 -15.18 -17.29
N ALA A 56 -11.13 -15.45 -17.10
CA ALA A 56 -10.27 -15.96 -18.15
C ALA A 56 -9.95 -17.43 -17.89
N SER A 57 -9.96 -18.24 -18.94
CA SER A 57 -9.64 -19.67 -18.89
C SER A 57 -8.95 -20.13 -20.15
N PHE A 58 -8.01 -21.07 -19.99
CA PHE A 58 -7.31 -21.73 -21.09
C PHE A 58 -6.89 -23.14 -20.68
N ILE A 59 -6.79 -24.06 -21.64
CA ILE A 59 -6.36 -25.44 -21.36
C ILE A 59 -4.95 -25.43 -20.79
N GLY A 60 -4.74 -26.12 -19.67
CA GLY A 60 -3.47 -26.13 -18.96
C GLY A 60 -3.23 -24.95 -18.04
N TYR A 61 -4.26 -24.12 -17.78
CA TYR A 61 -4.20 -23.00 -16.84
C TYR A 61 -5.35 -23.02 -15.85
N LYS A 62 -5.11 -22.49 -14.65
CA LYS A 62 -6.16 -22.27 -13.65
C LYS A 62 -7.07 -21.13 -14.11
N PRO A 63 -8.39 -21.35 -14.19
CA PRO A 63 -9.30 -20.25 -14.47
C PRO A 63 -9.18 -19.15 -13.42
N THR A 64 -9.11 -17.90 -13.88
CA THR A 64 -8.92 -16.72 -13.01
C THR A 64 -10.10 -15.78 -13.18
N VAL A 65 -10.65 -15.31 -12.05
CA VAL A 65 -11.69 -14.26 -12.03
C VAL A 65 -11.09 -12.97 -11.51
N THR A 66 -11.31 -11.86 -12.24
CA THR A 66 -10.82 -10.53 -11.84
C THR A 66 -11.57 -9.99 -10.63
N ALA A 67 -10.98 -9.01 -9.95
CA ALA A 67 -11.74 -8.16 -9.03
C ALA A 67 -12.88 -7.44 -9.78
N GLU A 68 -13.93 -7.04 -9.05
CA GLU A 68 -15.05 -6.30 -9.64
C GLU A 68 -14.62 -4.89 -10.07
N PHE A 69 -14.95 -4.52 -11.32
CA PHE A 69 -14.69 -3.19 -11.87
C PHE A 69 -15.95 -2.56 -12.47
N ARG A 70 -15.91 -1.27 -12.75
CA ARG A 70 -17.04 -0.53 -13.32
C ARG A 70 -16.73 0.03 -14.69
N ILE A 71 -17.68 -0.17 -15.58
CA ILE A 71 -17.79 0.60 -16.82
C ILE A 71 -18.79 1.72 -16.57
N SER A 72 -18.35 2.97 -16.72
CA SER A 72 -19.23 4.13 -16.55
C SER A 72 -19.38 4.93 -17.85
N ASN A 73 -18.28 5.46 -18.39
CA ASN A 73 -18.27 6.36 -19.55
C ASN A 73 -17.05 6.18 -20.44
N LYS A 74 -16.31 5.08 -20.30
CA LYS A 74 -15.10 4.79 -21.10
C LYS A 74 -14.86 3.29 -21.21
N ASP A 75 -14.13 2.89 -22.26
CA ASP A 75 -13.62 1.55 -22.37
C ASP A 75 -12.59 1.27 -21.29
N MET A 76 -12.50 0.04 -20.86
CA MET A 76 -11.58 -0.40 -19.82
C MET A 76 -10.55 -1.35 -20.41
N PHE A 77 -9.31 -1.29 -19.89
CA PHE A 77 -8.24 -2.21 -20.22
C PHE A 77 -7.82 -3.03 -19.01
N PHE A 78 -7.84 -4.36 -19.13
CA PHE A 78 -7.52 -5.30 -18.05
C PHE A 78 -6.42 -6.27 -18.45
N PRO A 79 -5.25 -6.27 -17.79
CA PRO A 79 -4.33 -7.39 -17.86
C PRO A 79 -4.84 -8.51 -16.93
N ILE A 80 -4.92 -9.73 -17.47
CA ILE A 80 -5.28 -10.94 -16.72
C ILE A 80 -4.08 -11.88 -16.76
N GLU A 81 -3.65 -12.36 -15.61
CA GLU A 81 -2.57 -13.33 -15.49
C GLU A 81 -3.16 -14.71 -15.16
N LEU A 82 -2.81 -15.71 -15.96
CA LEU A 82 -3.20 -17.11 -15.75
C LEU A 82 -2.01 -17.89 -15.21
N GLU A 83 -2.23 -18.71 -14.18
CA GLU A 83 -1.26 -19.67 -13.66
C GLU A 83 -1.43 -21.01 -14.38
N GLU A 84 -0.31 -21.64 -14.79
CA GLU A 84 -0.36 -23.00 -15.34
C GLU A 84 -0.95 -23.99 -14.32
N SER A 85 -1.75 -24.93 -14.80
CA SER A 85 -2.32 -26.03 -14.02
C SER A 85 -2.02 -27.36 -14.70
N SER A 86 -1.75 -28.40 -13.93
CA SER A 86 -1.58 -29.75 -14.41
C SER A 86 -2.90 -30.54 -14.56
N GLU A 87 -4.02 -29.99 -14.03
CA GLU A 87 -5.33 -30.65 -14.15
C GLU A 87 -5.99 -30.42 -15.51
N SER A 88 -6.42 -31.51 -16.13
CA SER A 88 -7.36 -31.54 -17.26
C SER A 88 -8.74 -31.07 -16.78
N LEU A 89 -9.38 -30.17 -17.56
CA LEU A 89 -10.66 -29.55 -17.28
C LEU A 89 -11.77 -30.52 -16.83
N GLN A 90 -11.98 -30.64 -15.53
CA GLN A 90 -13.32 -30.89 -15.00
C GLN A 90 -13.96 -29.52 -14.74
N GLU A 91 -15.26 -29.42 -14.99
CA GLU A 91 -16.08 -28.22 -14.77
C GLU A 91 -15.91 -27.70 -13.34
N VAL A 92 -14.96 -26.77 -13.13
CA VAL A 92 -14.73 -26.17 -11.83
C VAL A 92 -15.65 -24.99 -11.71
N SER A 93 -16.68 -25.12 -10.89
CA SER A 93 -17.49 -23.99 -10.46
C SER A 93 -16.61 -23.05 -9.61
N ILE A 94 -16.11 -21.98 -10.23
CA ILE A 94 -15.31 -20.97 -9.52
C ILE A 94 -16.28 -20.00 -8.86
N VAL A 95 -16.36 -20.08 -7.54
CA VAL A 95 -17.03 -19.05 -6.74
C VAL A 95 -16.06 -17.88 -6.58
N ALA A 96 -16.40 -16.72 -7.14
CA ALA A 96 -15.62 -15.50 -6.91
C ALA A 96 -15.76 -15.11 -5.43
N SER A 97 -14.76 -15.47 -4.65
CA SER A 97 -14.65 -15.09 -3.24
C SER A 97 -13.78 -13.83 -3.12
N PRO A 98 -14.12 -12.85 -2.28
CA PRO A 98 -13.22 -11.78 -1.92
C PRO A 98 -12.00 -12.29 -1.14
N PHE A 99 -12.04 -13.54 -0.69
CA PHE A 99 -10.93 -14.21 -0.04
C PHE A 99 -10.15 -15.01 -1.08
N ARG A 100 -9.04 -14.42 -1.55
CA ARG A 100 -8.06 -15.16 -2.36
C ARG A 100 -7.19 -15.99 -1.43
N LYS A 101 -6.90 -17.20 -1.82
CA LYS A 101 -5.93 -18.04 -1.12
C LYS A 101 -4.63 -18.00 -1.89
N THR A 102 -3.55 -17.70 -1.22
CA THR A 102 -2.20 -17.94 -1.74
C THR A 102 -1.55 -19.03 -0.90
N ALA A 103 -0.60 -19.74 -1.48
CA ALA A 103 0.12 -20.80 -0.77
C ALA A 103 0.81 -20.26 0.51
N GLU A 104 1.29 -19.00 0.46
CA GLU A 104 1.98 -18.35 1.58
C GLU A 104 1.01 -17.77 2.61
N SER A 105 -0.22 -17.47 2.21
CA SER A 105 -1.26 -16.91 3.09
C SER A 105 -2.61 -17.58 2.84
N PRO A 106 -2.80 -18.82 3.30
CA PRO A 106 -4.07 -19.54 3.15
C PRO A 106 -5.18 -18.98 4.04
N LEU A 107 -4.81 -18.21 5.05
CA LEU A 107 -5.68 -17.55 6.02
C LEU A 107 -5.37 -16.05 6.03
N GLY A 108 -6.40 -15.21 6.07
CA GLY A 108 -6.22 -13.79 6.34
C GLY A 108 -5.87 -12.90 5.14
N LEU A 109 -5.79 -13.43 3.92
CA LEU A 109 -5.72 -12.60 2.71
C LEU A 109 -7.13 -12.23 2.24
N ARG A 110 -7.41 -10.94 2.15
CA ARG A 110 -8.61 -10.40 1.53
C ARG A 110 -8.22 -9.51 0.36
N VAL A 111 -8.81 -9.73 -0.80
CA VAL A 111 -8.62 -8.90 -1.98
C VAL A 111 -9.74 -7.88 -2.04
N ILE A 112 -9.37 -6.60 -2.03
CA ILE A 112 -10.29 -5.47 -2.07
C ILE A 112 -10.19 -4.85 -3.47
N GLY A 113 -11.25 -4.96 -4.25
CA GLY A 113 -11.31 -4.34 -5.58
C GLY A 113 -11.69 -2.85 -5.50
N PHE A 114 -11.37 -2.11 -6.57
CA PHE A 114 -11.74 -0.70 -6.70
C PHE A 114 -13.22 -0.42 -6.36
N LYS A 115 -14.12 -1.32 -6.77
CA LYS A 115 -15.56 -1.22 -6.52
C LYS A 115 -15.95 -1.28 -5.05
N GLU A 116 -15.28 -2.12 -4.29
CA GLU A 116 -15.52 -2.22 -2.84
C GLU A 116 -15.12 -0.91 -2.17
N ILE A 117 -14.00 -0.30 -2.62
CA ILE A 117 -13.57 1.01 -2.14
C ILE A 117 -14.58 2.10 -2.50
N GLU A 118 -15.10 2.09 -3.74
CA GLU A 118 -16.05 3.09 -4.24
C GLU A 118 -17.43 2.99 -3.57
N LYS A 119 -17.92 1.77 -3.31
CA LYS A 119 -19.26 1.52 -2.77
C LYS A 119 -19.33 1.45 -1.24
N SER A 120 -18.20 1.45 -0.56
CA SER A 120 -18.16 1.33 0.91
C SER A 120 -18.91 2.48 1.56
N ALA A 121 -19.97 2.16 2.29
CA ALA A 121 -20.77 3.15 3.01
C ALA A 121 -19.89 3.86 4.08
N GLY A 122 -19.84 5.19 4.03
CA GLY A 122 -18.99 5.98 4.93
C GLY A 122 -17.50 5.92 4.62
N GLY A 123 -17.08 5.13 3.62
CA GLY A 123 -15.67 4.97 3.24
C GLY A 123 -15.07 6.18 2.55
N ASN A 124 -15.88 7.06 1.99
CA ASN A 124 -15.43 8.28 1.28
C ASN A 124 -14.30 8.01 0.26
N ARG A 125 -14.36 6.85 -0.43
CA ARG A 125 -13.33 6.39 -1.37
C ARG A 125 -11.92 6.28 -0.74
N ASP A 126 -11.84 6.07 0.58
CA ASP A 126 -10.60 5.93 1.34
C ASP A 126 -10.41 4.47 1.76
N ILE A 127 -9.30 3.87 1.34
CA ILE A 127 -8.99 2.46 1.64
C ILE A 127 -8.85 2.20 3.14
N SER A 128 -8.32 3.14 3.91
CA SER A 128 -8.16 2.99 5.36
C SER A 128 -9.53 2.79 6.03
N ARG A 129 -10.53 3.58 5.62
CA ARG A 129 -11.90 3.46 6.14
C ARG A 129 -12.58 2.17 5.70
N VAL A 130 -12.31 1.71 4.48
CA VAL A 130 -12.82 0.41 4.01
C VAL A 130 -12.26 -0.71 4.86
N VAL A 131 -10.94 -0.71 5.10
CA VAL A 131 -10.27 -1.73 5.92
C VAL A 131 -10.74 -1.69 7.38
N GLN A 132 -11.00 -0.50 7.93
CA GLN A 132 -11.56 -0.34 9.29
C GLN A 132 -12.94 -0.99 9.47
N SER A 133 -13.68 -1.24 8.39
CA SER A 133 -14.97 -1.96 8.45
C SER A 133 -14.82 -3.49 8.56
N PHE A 134 -13.61 -4.03 8.45
CA PHE A 134 -13.39 -5.47 8.44
C PHE A 134 -13.26 -6.07 9.84
N PRO A 135 -13.68 -7.32 10.03
CA PRO A 135 -13.48 -8.03 11.29
C PRO A 135 -12.01 -8.05 11.72
N GLY A 136 -11.76 -7.75 12.98
CA GLY A 136 -10.41 -7.73 13.55
C GLY A 136 -9.62 -6.45 13.28
N VAL A 137 -10.25 -5.43 12.68
CA VAL A 137 -9.68 -4.09 12.52
C VAL A 137 -10.44 -3.12 13.42
N ALA A 138 -9.73 -2.42 14.28
CA ALA A 138 -10.28 -1.37 15.12
C ALA A 138 -10.08 0.00 14.46
N SER A 139 -11.06 0.88 14.64
CA SER A 139 -10.97 2.29 14.28
C SER A 139 -10.41 3.10 15.43
N THR A 140 -9.69 4.16 15.10
CA THR A 140 -9.24 5.16 16.06
C THR A 140 -10.30 6.24 16.30
N ALA A 141 -10.00 7.16 17.22
CA ALA A 141 -10.82 8.33 17.48
C ALA A 141 -11.07 9.18 16.22
N ALA A 142 -12.07 10.04 16.27
CA ALA A 142 -12.43 10.97 15.19
C ALA A 142 -11.20 11.72 14.64
N PHE A 143 -11.21 12.00 13.35
CA PHE A 143 -10.14 12.67 12.59
C PHE A 143 -8.83 11.89 12.42
N ARG A 144 -8.82 10.57 12.66
CA ARG A 144 -7.69 9.70 12.36
C ARG A 144 -8.16 8.45 11.62
N ASN A 145 -7.32 7.97 10.70
CA ASN A 145 -7.54 6.75 9.93
C ASN A 145 -6.45 5.69 10.22
N ASP A 146 -5.90 5.70 11.43
CA ASP A 146 -4.96 4.66 11.84
C ASP A 146 -5.58 3.27 11.72
N LEU A 147 -4.80 2.33 11.27
CA LEU A 147 -5.21 0.93 11.18
C LEU A 147 -4.66 0.16 12.38
N MET A 148 -5.53 -0.32 13.22
CA MET A 148 -5.21 -1.21 14.34
C MET A 148 -5.75 -2.61 14.02
N VAL A 149 -4.87 -3.48 13.55
CA VAL A 149 -5.24 -4.81 13.08
C VAL A 149 -4.89 -5.85 14.13
N ARG A 150 -5.90 -6.62 14.57
CA ARG A 150 -5.75 -7.70 15.57
C ARG A 150 -5.08 -7.27 16.88
N GLY A 151 -5.32 -6.05 17.29
CA GLY A 151 -4.77 -5.48 18.52
C GLY A 151 -3.38 -4.89 18.41
N GLY A 152 -2.77 -4.93 17.23
CA GLY A 152 -1.48 -4.29 16.97
C GLY A 152 -1.59 -2.79 16.70
N GLY A 153 -0.50 -2.07 16.92
CA GLY A 153 -0.41 -0.62 16.76
C GLY A 153 -0.35 -0.19 15.29
N PRO A 154 -0.60 1.11 15.02
CA PRO A 154 -0.56 1.63 13.65
C PRO A 154 0.81 1.51 12.99
N SER A 155 1.90 1.56 13.74
CA SER A 155 3.27 1.38 13.24
C SER A 155 3.58 -0.04 12.75
N GLU A 156 2.80 -1.03 13.17
CA GLU A 156 3.00 -2.44 12.88
C GLU A 156 2.47 -2.87 11.50
N ASN A 157 1.93 -1.93 10.74
CA ASN A 157 1.42 -2.17 9.39
C ASN A 157 2.47 -1.75 8.35
N ARG A 158 2.47 -2.42 7.18
CA ARG A 158 3.30 -2.04 6.04
C ARG A 158 2.47 -1.90 4.78
N PHE A 159 2.87 -0.95 3.94
CA PHE A 159 2.14 -0.56 2.75
C PHE A 159 3.05 -0.62 1.53
N PHE A 160 2.55 -1.21 0.44
CA PHE A 160 3.29 -1.36 -0.80
C PHE A 160 2.46 -0.89 -1.99
N LEU A 161 3.06 -0.16 -2.94
CA LEU A 161 2.48 0.21 -4.23
C LEU A 161 3.25 -0.50 -5.35
N ASP A 162 2.63 -1.49 -6.02
CA ASP A 162 3.32 -2.33 -7.03
C ASP A 162 4.69 -2.85 -6.55
N GLY A 163 4.81 -3.17 -5.26
CA GLY A 163 6.05 -3.63 -4.63
C GLY A 163 6.94 -2.53 -4.05
N VAL A 164 6.71 -1.26 -4.34
CA VAL A 164 7.40 -0.13 -3.68
C VAL A 164 6.80 0.11 -2.31
N GLU A 165 7.60 -0.01 -1.27
CA GLU A 165 7.17 0.26 0.10
C GLU A 165 7.02 1.77 0.34
N ILE A 166 5.89 2.17 0.94
CA ILE A 166 5.58 3.55 1.29
C ILE A 166 5.41 3.70 2.81
N PRO A 167 5.79 4.82 3.41
CA PRO A 167 5.79 4.98 4.87
C PRO A 167 4.38 5.09 5.46
N ASN A 168 3.45 5.66 4.74
CA ASN A 168 2.07 5.89 5.19
C ASN A 168 1.10 5.95 4.01
N ILE A 169 -0.20 5.89 4.32
CA ILE A 169 -1.29 5.92 3.33
C ILE A 169 -2.28 7.06 3.55
N ASN A 170 -2.01 7.96 4.50
CA ASN A 170 -2.90 9.06 4.85
C ASN A 170 -2.15 10.39 4.88
N HIS A 171 -2.87 11.50 4.62
CA HIS A 171 -2.42 12.85 4.88
C HIS A 171 -2.29 13.12 6.39
N PHE A 172 -1.53 14.13 6.79
CA PHE A 172 -1.31 14.52 8.20
C PHE A 172 -0.86 13.36 9.09
N SER A 173 -0.08 12.44 8.55
CA SER A 173 0.46 11.32 9.31
C SER A 173 1.55 11.78 10.29
N THR A 174 1.71 11.05 11.38
CA THR A 174 2.81 11.23 12.34
C THR A 174 3.82 10.11 12.18
N GLN A 175 5.10 10.38 12.49
CA GLN A 175 6.10 9.31 12.49
C GLN A 175 5.67 8.16 13.42
N GLY A 176 5.81 6.94 12.94
CA GLY A 176 5.38 5.74 13.67
C GLY A 176 3.88 5.52 13.70
N ALA A 177 3.10 6.19 12.84
CA ALA A 177 1.65 5.99 12.70
C ALA A 177 1.20 6.23 11.25
N SER A 178 0.14 5.56 10.83
CA SER A 178 -0.43 5.76 9.50
C SER A 178 -1.54 6.82 9.46
N GLY A 179 -1.87 7.38 10.60
CA GLY A 179 -3.07 8.15 10.84
C GLY A 179 -3.08 9.54 10.26
N GLY A 180 -4.22 9.98 9.86
CA GLY A 180 -4.66 11.27 9.33
C GLY A 180 -6.07 11.09 8.82
N PRO A 181 -6.82 12.15 8.59
CA PRO A 181 -8.27 12.03 8.32
C PRO A 181 -8.61 11.58 6.89
N VAL A 182 -7.67 11.63 5.95
CA VAL A 182 -7.90 11.40 4.52
C VAL A 182 -6.75 10.60 3.91
N GLY A 183 -7.08 9.63 3.04
CA GLY A 183 -6.10 8.82 2.32
C GLY A 183 -5.34 9.61 1.25
N ILE A 184 -4.02 9.41 1.21
CA ILE A 184 -3.12 10.01 0.22
C ILE A 184 -3.18 9.27 -1.13
N ILE A 185 -3.50 7.96 -1.13
CA ILE A 185 -3.57 7.16 -2.35
C ILE A 185 -4.85 7.49 -3.10
N ASN A 186 -4.72 7.90 -4.37
CA ASN A 186 -5.88 8.11 -5.21
C ASN A 186 -6.50 6.75 -5.59
N PRO A 187 -7.76 6.45 -5.18
CA PRO A 187 -8.40 5.18 -5.45
C PRO A 187 -8.56 4.87 -6.95
N ASP A 188 -8.60 5.86 -7.82
CA ASP A 188 -8.67 5.66 -9.28
C ASP A 188 -7.41 5.00 -9.87
N PHE A 189 -6.30 4.97 -9.13
CA PHE A 189 -5.10 4.20 -9.49
C PHE A 189 -5.18 2.74 -9.07
N ILE A 190 -6.04 2.41 -8.12
CA ILE A 190 -6.07 1.08 -7.52
C ILE A 190 -6.81 0.12 -8.47
N ARG A 191 -6.17 -0.99 -8.82
CA ARG A 191 -6.80 -2.15 -9.43
C ARG A 191 -7.39 -3.05 -8.35
N GLU A 192 -6.56 -3.45 -7.40
CA GLU A 192 -6.90 -4.26 -6.23
C GLU A 192 -5.92 -4.00 -5.10
N VAL A 193 -6.32 -4.33 -3.88
CA VAL A 193 -5.47 -4.29 -2.68
C VAL A 193 -5.50 -5.67 -2.05
N ASP A 194 -4.33 -6.28 -1.91
CA ASP A 194 -4.16 -7.49 -1.12
C ASP A 194 -3.96 -7.08 0.35
N PHE A 195 -4.95 -7.33 1.17
CA PHE A 195 -4.92 -7.06 2.60
C PHE A 195 -4.61 -8.36 3.37
N TYR A 196 -3.42 -8.44 3.92
CA TYR A 196 -2.96 -9.53 4.78
C TYR A 196 -3.14 -9.13 6.24
N SER A 197 -4.11 -9.69 6.92
CA SER A 197 -4.34 -9.45 8.36
C SER A 197 -3.63 -10.48 9.26
N ALA A 198 -2.99 -11.47 8.68
CA ALA A 198 -2.14 -12.48 9.30
C ALA A 198 -1.40 -13.27 8.23
N ALA A 199 -0.36 -14.03 8.60
CA ALA A 199 0.34 -14.99 7.72
C ALA A 199 0.71 -14.39 6.36
N TYR A 200 1.42 -13.26 6.35
CA TYR A 200 1.90 -12.64 5.10
C TYR A 200 3.22 -13.29 4.61
N PRO A 201 3.51 -13.19 3.30
CA PRO A 201 4.68 -13.81 2.67
C PRO A 201 6.02 -13.40 3.31
N ALA A 202 7.04 -14.27 3.24
CA ALA A 202 8.37 -13.96 3.76
C ALA A 202 9.05 -12.79 3.02
N ALA A 203 8.64 -12.50 1.79
CA ALA A 203 9.03 -11.30 1.06
C ALA A 203 8.64 -10.00 1.77
N ARG A 204 7.63 -10.05 2.63
CA ARG A 204 7.15 -8.92 3.43
C ARG A 204 7.67 -9.06 4.86
N GLY A 205 8.64 -8.23 5.22
CA GLY A 205 9.24 -8.16 6.56
C GLY A 205 8.87 -6.88 7.29
N ASN A 206 9.40 -6.73 8.49
CA ASN A 206 9.27 -5.54 9.32
C ASN A 206 7.81 -5.15 9.59
N ALA A 207 6.92 -6.13 9.79
CA ALA A 207 5.51 -5.96 10.12
C ALA A 207 5.11 -6.97 11.19
N LEU A 208 4.15 -6.61 12.07
CA LEU A 208 3.58 -7.52 13.06
C LEU A 208 2.06 -7.69 12.87
N SER A 209 1.36 -6.64 12.44
CA SER A 209 -0.11 -6.63 12.39
C SER A 209 -0.66 -6.90 11.00
N SER A 210 -0.30 -6.10 10.01
CA SER A 210 -0.82 -6.28 8.66
C SER A 210 0.13 -5.81 7.55
N VAL A 211 -0.17 -6.30 6.34
CA VAL A 211 0.43 -5.81 5.11
C VAL A 211 -0.68 -5.48 4.12
N LEU A 212 -0.63 -4.28 3.53
CA LEU A 212 -1.47 -3.87 2.42
C LEU A 212 -0.60 -3.73 1.16
N ASP A 213 -0.86 -4.56 0.16
CA ASP A 213 -0.15 -4.54 -1.12
C ASP A 213 -1.10 -4.02 -2.21
N PHE A 214 -0.91 -2.77 -2.61
CA PHE A 214 -1.70 -2.08 -3.61
C PHE A 214 -1.17 -2.40 -5.00
N LYS A 215 -1.99 -3.03 -5.82
CA LYS A 215 -1.72 -3.23 -7.23
C LYS A 215 -2.39 -2.11 -8.02
N LEU A 216 -1.59 -1.32 -8.70
CA LEU A 216 -2.04 -0.17 -9.44
C LEU A 216 -2.47 -0.55 -10.86
N GLN A 217 -3.42 0.20 -11.40
CA GLN A 217 -3.79 0.11 -12.81
C GLN A 217 -2.64 0.63 -13.68
N ASP A 218 -2.48 0.06 -14.86
CA ASP A 218 -1.64 0.64 -15.90
C ASP A 218 -2.43 1.71 -16.67
N GLY A 219 -1.74 2.68 -17.27
CA GLY A 219 -2.37 3.67 -18.15
C GLY A 219 -2.98 3.01 -19.40
N ASN A 220 -3.97 3.66 -20.00
CA ASN A 220 -4.62 3.18 -21.20
C ASN A 220 -3.59 3.10 -22.37
N LYS A 221 -3.61 2.01 -23.11
CA LYS A 221 -2.68 1.77 -24.24
C LYS A 221 -3.14 2.40 -25.55
N GLU A 222 -4.42 2.71 -25.68
CA GLU A 222 -5.02 3.08 -26.97
C GLU A 222 -5.32 4.57 -27.07
N LYS A 223 -5.88 5.16 -26.01
CA LYS A 223 -6.35 6.53 -26.05
C LYS A 223 -6.07 7.30 -24.76
N PHE A 224 -5.84 8.59 -24.94
CA PHE A 224 -5.80 9.55 -23.83
C PHE A 224 -7.17 9.69 -23.18
N SER A 225 -7.20 9.78 -21.87
CA SER A 225 -8.39 10.16 -21.11
C SER A 225 -8.06 11.14 -20.01
N LEU A 226 -8.95 12.11 -19.82
CA LEU A 226 -8.90 13.08 -18.72
C LEU A 226 -10.20 12.94 -17.91
N ARG A 227 -10.08 12.86 -16.58
CA ARG A 227 -11.19 12.79 -15.65
C ARG A 227 -11.05 13.88 -14.60
N GLY A 228 -12.07 14.68 -14.41
CA GLY A 228 -12.24 15.57 -13.26
C GLY A 228 -13.11 14.88 -12.20
N VAL A 229 -12.78 15.05 -10.94
CA VAL A 229 -13.52 14.52 -9.80
C VAL A 229 -13.71 15.63 -8.79
N ILE A 230 -14.95 15.82 -8.33
CA ILE A 230 -15.28 16.63 -7.17
C ILE A 230 -15.75 15.66 -6.09
N GLY A 231 -14.94 15.47 -5.07
CA GLY A 231 -15.22 14.60 -3.92
C GLY A 231 -15.91 15.35 -2.79
N ALA A 232 -16.08 14.71 -1.65
CA ALA A 232 -16.61 15.34 -0.44
C ALA A 232 -15.60 16.29 0.24
N SER A 233 -14.31 16.11 -0.03
CA SER A 233 -13.21 16.82 0.63
C SER A 233 -12.23 17.50 -0.33
N ASP A 234 -12.26 17.15 -1.61
CA ASP A 234 -11.23 17.56 -2.58
C ASP A 234 -11.75 17.65 -4.01
N ILE A 235 -10.99 18.35 -4.83
CA ILE A 235 -11.12 18.38 -6.28
C ILE A 235 -9.85 17.74 -6.86
N GLY A 236 -10.03 16.85 -7.83
CA GLY A 236 -8.93 16.14 -8.48
C GLY A 236 -9.05 16.05 -9.98
N PHE A 237 -7.91 15.88 -10.62
CA PHE A 237 -7.78 15.59 -12.04
C PHE A 237 -6.92 14.33 -12.22
N LEU A 238 -7.36 13.47 -13.10
CA LEU A 238 -6.67 12.25 -13.49
C LEU A 238 -6.52 12.23 -15.01
N ALA A 239 -5.28 12.17 -15.48
CA ALA A 239 -4.95 11.97 -16.88
C ALA A 239 -4.29 10.60 -17.05
N ASN A 240 -4.71 9.82 -18.04
CA ASN A 240 -4.05 8.59 -18.41
C ASN A 240 -4.06 8.36 -19.92
N GLY A 241 -3.08 7.61 -20.43
CA GLY A 241 -3.00 7.31 -21.85
C GLY A 241 -1.67 6.72 -22.28
N PRO A 242 -1.51 6.52 -23.61
CA PRO A 242 -0.25 6.07 -24.19
C PRO A 242 0.74 7.24 -24.35
N ALA A 243 2.02 6.95 -24.11
CA ALA A 243 3.15 7.79 -24.51
C ALA A 243 3.96 7.03 -25.59
N GLY A 244 3.33 6.78 -26.74
CA GLY A 244 3.84 5.92 -27.81
C GLY A 244 3.38 4.46 -27.67
N LYS A 245 3.95 3.56 -28.49
CA LYS A 245 3.47 2.17 -28.60
C LYS A 245 3.81 1.27 -27.40
N LYS A 246 4.83 1.61 -26.64
CA LYS A 246 5.39 0.77 -25.56
C LYS A 246 5.29 1.37 -24.16
N THR A 247 4.80 2.60 -24.06
CA THR A 247 4.74 3.34 -22.80
C THR A 247 3.33 3.76 -22.50
N THR A 248 2.89 3.56 -21.26
CA THR A 248 1.65 4.10 -20.75
C THR A 248 1.92 4.96 -19.52
N TYR A 249 1.08 5.94 -19.28
CA TYR A 249 1.17 6.76 -18.09
C TYR A 249 -0.19 6.99 -17.45
N GLN A 250 -0.14 7.29 -16.18
CA GLN A 250 -1.26 7.71 -15.37
C GLN A 250 -0.76 8.76 -14.39
N VAL A 251 -1.42 9.90 -14.31
CA VAL A 251 -1.04 11.04 -13.45
C VAL A 251 -2.29 11.62 -12.82
N SER A 252 -2.25 11.90 -11.53
CA SER A 252 -3.30 12.64 -10.85
C SER A 252 -2.74 13.74 -9.96
N ILE A 253 -3.55 14.78 -9.79
CA ILE A 253 -3.33 15.85 -8.82
C ILE A 253 -4.65 16.08 -8.11
N ARG A 254 -4.61 16.17 -6.76
CA ARG A 254 -5.78 16.53 -5.93
C ARG A 254 -5.46 17.70 -5.03
N ARG A 255 -6.47 18.52 -4.77
CA ARG A 255 -6.42 19.64 -3.82
C ARG A 255 -7.67 19.61 -2.95
N SER A 256 -7.47 19.66 -1.64
CA SER A 256 -8.58 19.72 -0.69
C SER A 256 -9.18 21.11 -0.61
N TYR A 257 -10.46 21.16 -0.28
CA TYR A 257 -11.18 22.36 0.15
C TYR A 257 -11.73 22.22 1.58
N LEU A 258 -11.15 21.30 2.37
CA LEU A 258 -11.55 21.04 3.75
C LEU A 258 -11.48 22.31 4.63
N GLN A 259 -10.49 23.18 4.42
CA GLN A 259 -10.38 24.44 5.16
C GLN A 259 -11.66 25.27 5.08
N PHE A 260 -12.25 25.37 3.88
CA PHE A 260 -13.48 26.12 3.65
C PHE A 260 -14.67 25.46 4.35
N LEU A 261 -14.78 24.13 4.26
CA LEU A 261 -15.84 23.39 4.94
C LEU A 261 -15.71 23.49 6.46
N PHE A 262 -14.50 23.39 6.99
CA PHE A 262 -14.24 23.44 8.44
C PHE A 262 -14.46 24.83 9.01
N ASP A 263 -14.12 25.87 8.26
CA ASP A 263 -14.44 27.25 8.62
C ASP A 263 -15.96 27.47 8.68
N MET A 264 -16.68 27.01 7.66
CA MET A 264 -18.15 27.15 7.57
C MET A 264 -18.88 26.47 8.73
N ILE A 265 -18.37 25.32 9.24
CA ILE A 265 -18.97 24.60 10.37
C ILE A 265 -18.36 25.00 11.72
N GLY A 266 -17.53 26.04 11.76
CA GLY A 266 -16.97 26.61 12.97
C GLY A 266 -15.97 25.70 13.69
N LEU A 267 -15.08 24.99 12.95
CA LEU A 267 -14.02 24.19 13.57
C LEU A 267 -12.79 25.06 13.86
N PRO A 268 -12.06 24.78 14.96
CA PRO A 268 -10.91 25.58 15.39
C PRO A 268 -9.62 25.29 14.58
N PHE A 269 -9.68 24.45 13.56
CA PHE A 269 -8.54 24.11 12.70
C PHE A 269 -8.96 23.94 11.24
N LEU A 270 -8.08 24.35 10.35
CA LEU A 270 -8.32 24.47 8.90
C LEU A 270 -7.29 23.66 8.10
N PRO A 271 -7.53 22.34 7.90
CA PRO A 271 -6.61 21.50 7.16
C PRO A 271 -6.73 21.72 5.66
N THR A 272 -5.58 21.69 4.97
CA THR A 272 -5.50 21.64 3.52
C THR A 272 -4.46 20.63 3.08
N PHE A 273 -4.70 19.93 1.99
CA PHE A 273 -3.69 19.10 1.35
C PHE A 273 -3.66 19.30 -0.15
N THR A 274 -2.51 19.08 -0.73
CA THR A 274 -2.32 18.90 -2.17
C THR A 274 -1.49 17.66 -2.36
N ASP A 275 -1.94 16.73 -3.17
CA ASP A 275 -1.19 15.55 -3.52
C ASP A 275 -1.09 15.34 -5.03
N ALA A 276 -0.06 14.59 -5.40
CA ALA A 276 0.15 14.13 -6.76
C ALA A 276 0.60 12.68 -6.74
N GLN A 277 0.07 11.90 -7.67
CA GLN A 277 0.45 10.51 -7.88
C GLN A 277 0.66 10.25 -9.36
N PHE A 278 1.67 9.45 -9.72
CA PHE A 278 1.87 9.03 -11.09
C PHE A 278 2.39 7.60 -11.18
N LYS A 279 2.15 6.98 -12.32
CA LYS A 279 2.75 5.71 -12.73
C LYS A 279 3.03 5.78 -14.23
N VAL A 280 4.27 5.49 -14.62
CA VAL A 280 4.71 5.35 -16.00
C VAL A 280 5.22 3.94 -16.18
N LYS A 281 4.66 3.18 -17.10
CA LYS A 281 5.10 1.83 -17.42
C LYS A 281 5.62 1.77 -18.85
N HIS A 282 6.86 1.28 -19.01
CA HIS A 282 7.49 1.04 -20.30
C HIS A 282 7.77 -0.44 -20.49
N THR A 283 7.33 -1.00 -21.61
CA THR A 283 7.59 -2.38 -22.01
C THR A 283 8.65 -2.36 -23.13
N PHE A 284 9.89 -2.68 -22.78
CA PHE A 284 11.01 -2.70 -23.76
C PHE A 284 10.77 -3.76 -24.83
N ASP A 285 10.42 -4.96 -24.38
CA ASP A 285 10.11 -6.14 -25.16
C ASP A 285 9.21 -7.10 -24.35
N ARG A 286 9.02 -8.33 -24.83
CA ARG A 286 8.17 -9.34 -24.15
C ARG A 286 8.72 -9.80 -22.81
N LYS A 287 10.04 -9.65 -22.59
CA LYS A 287 10.73 -10.13 -21.39
C LYS A 287 11.08 -9.03 -20.40
N ASN A 288 11.01 -7.76 -20.79
CA ASN A 288 11.54 -6.66 -20.00
C ASN A 288 10.51 -5.54 -19.85
N GLU A 289 10.18 -5.20 -18.63
CA GLU A 289 9.32 -4.06 -18.30
C GLU A 289 9.87 -3.24 -17.14
N LEU A 290 9.65 -1.94 -17.20
CA LEU A 290 10.00 -0.98 -16.18
C LEU A 290 8.77 -0.15 -15.82
N ALA A 291 8.44 -0.09 -14.55
CA ALA A 291 7.45 0.84 -14.01
C ALA A 291 8.15 1.85 -13.11
N ILE A 292 7.87 3.14 -13.31
CA ILE A 292 8.28 4.22 -12.44
C ILE A 292 7.01 4.79 -11.83
N LEU A 293 6.98 4.91 -10.52
CA LEU A 293 5.84 5.43 -9.78
C LEU A 293 6.26 6.44 -8.74
N GLY A 294 5.38 7.38 -8.47
CA GLY A 294 5.57 8.39 -7.44
C GLY A 294 4.26 8.79 -6.79
N LEU A 295 4.37 9.11 -5.52
CA LEU A 295 3.32 9.62 -4.67
C LEU A 295 3.90 10.72 -3.82
N GLY A 296 3.25 11.89 -3.72
CA GLY A 296 3.71 12.96 -2.86
C GLY A 296 2.58 13.87 -2.41
N ALA A 297 2.74 14.49 -1.25
CA ALA A 297 1.78 15.42 -0.69
C ALA A 297 2.44 16.58 0.07
N ILE A 298 1.69 17.68 0.12
CA ILE A 298 1.95 18.84 0.97
C ILE A 298 0.70 19.05 1.79
N ASP A 299 0.84 19.00 3.11
CA ASP A 299 -0.23 19.13 4.08
C ASP A 299 0.02 20.36 4.96
N ASP A 300 -0.99 21.21 5.08
CA ASP A 300 -0.97 22.40 5.94
C ASP A 300 -2.23 22.40 6.82
N MET A 301 -2.06 22.55 8.12
CA MET A 301 -3.14 22.76 9.07
C MET A 301 -2.92 24.06 9.81
N LYS A 302 -3.78 25.03 9.58
CA LYS A 302 -3.80 26.32 10.27
C LYS A 302 -4.82 26.30 11.40
N LEU A 303 -4.67 27.19 12.37
CA LEU A 303 -5.65 27.43 13.40
C LEU A 303 -6.67 28.47 12.93
N ASN A 304 -7.93 28.27 13.28
CA ASN A 304 -9.03 29.22 13.01
C ASN A 304 -9.19 30.19 14.20
N THR A 305 -8.26 31.12 14.36
CA THR A 305 -8.26 32.07 15.47
C THR A 305 -9.32 33.17 15.35
N GLY A 306 -9.94 33.32 14.18
CA GLY A 306 -10.98 34.32 13.90
C GLY A 306 -12.39 33.74 13.95
N MET A 307 -12.60 32.53 14.45
CA MET A 307 -13.93 31.93 14.52
C MET A 307 -14.85 32.65 15.51
N GLU A 308 -16.16 32.64 15.25
CA GLU A 308 -17.15 33.31 16.10
C GLU A 308 -17.45 32.54 17.38
N ASP A 309 -17.49 31.19 17.30
CA ASP A 309 -17.75 30.32 18.46
C ASP A 309 -16.49 30.07 19.30
N MET A 310 -16.30 30.90 20.32
CA MET A 310 -15.23 30.78 21.31
C MET A 310 -15.67 29.99 22.56
N SER A 311 -16.38 28.87 22.37
CA SER A 311 -16.69 27.94 23.45
C SER A 311 -15.42 27.46 24.19
N GLU A 312 -15.54 27.04 25.46
CA GLU A 312 -14.42 26.53 26.25
C GLU A 312 -13.67 25.40 25.52
N LYS A 313 -14.40 24.53 24.83
CA LYS A 313 -13.84 23.45 24.02
C LYS A 313 -12.96 23.99 22.87
N ASN A 314 -13.44 24.99 22.14
CA ASN A 314 -12.71 25.56 21.02
C ASN A 314 -11.50 26.38 21.50
N GLN A 315 -11.63 27.11 22.60
CA GLN A 315 -10.50 27.79 23.26
C GLN A 315 -9.44 26.78 23.70
N TYR A 316 -9.83 25.67 24.30
CA TYR A 316 -8.91 24.60 24.69
C TYR A 316 -8.17 24.04 23.48
N ILE A 317 -8.87 23.70 22.38
CA ILE A 317 -8.25 23.19 21.17
C ILE A 317 -7.27 24.22 20.59
N LEU A 318 -7.66 25.49 20.48
CA LEU A 318 -6.81 26.56 19.98
C LEU A 318 -5.58 26.80 20.89
N ALA A 319 -5.69 26.59 22.19
CA ALA A 319 -4.57 26.73 23.12
C ALA A 319 -3.49 25.63 22.92
N TYR A 320 -3.87 24.40 22.62
CA TYR A 320 -2.96 23.27 22.59
C TYR A 320 -2.58 22.78 21.20
N LEU A 321 -3.46 22.91 20.20
CA LEU A 321 -3.20 22.42 18.86
C LEU A 321 -2.12 23.26 18.17
N PRO A 322 -1.04 22.65 17.63
CA PRO A 322 -0.03 23.36 16.85
C PRO A 322 -0.48 23.62 15.42
N VAL A 323 0.12 24.58 14.77
CA VAL A 323 0.14 24.68 13.30
C VAL A 323 1.01 23.55 12.77
N VAL A 324 0.46 22.74 11.84
CA VAL A 324 1.16 21.58 11.26
C VAL A 324 1.47 21.85 9.80
N LYS A 325 2.72 21.59 9.41
CA LYS A 325 3.15 21.57 8.01
C LYS A 325 3.86 20.26 7.74
N GLN A 326 3.40 19.53 6.74
CA GLN A 326 3.98 18.24 6.37
C GLN A 326 4.28 18.19 4.88
N LYS A 327 5.38 17.54 4.54
CA LYS A 327 5.71 17.17 3.17
C LYS A 327 6.09 15.70 3.16
N THR A 328 5.48 14.95 2.27
CA THR A 328 5.83 13.55 2.08
C THR A 328 5.96 13.23 0.61
N TYR A 329 6.88 12.35 0.27
CA TYR A 329 6.93 11.75 -1.06
C TYR A 329 7.54 10.35 -1.00
N THR A 330 7.15 9.52 -1.95
CA THR A 330 7.81 8.27 -2.32
C THR A 330 7.99 8.25 -3.83
N LEU A 331 9.19 7.92 -4.27
CA LEU A 331 9.54 7.70 -5.66
C LEU A 331 10.15 6.31 -5.79
N GLY A 332 9.67 5.51 -6.74
CA GLY A 332 10.15 4.15 -6.93
C GLY A 332 10.21 3.72 -8.38
N ALA A 333 11.10 2.78 -8.66
CA ALA A 333 11.25 2.11 -9.94
C ALA A 333 11.22 0.60 -9.73
N VAL A 334 10.44 -0.10 -10.54
CA VAL A 334 10.27 -1.55 -10.51
C VAL A 334 10.63 -2.08 -11.89
N TYR A 335 11.74 -2.78 -12.00
CA TYR A 335 12.14 -3.48 -13.20
C TYR A 335 11.84 -4.97 -13.07
N LYS A 336 11.22 -5.56 -14.09
CA LYS A 336 10.95 -6.99 -14.17
C LYS A 336 11.55 -7.58 -15.42
N HIS A 337 12.20 -8.72 -15.24
CA HIS A 337 12.74 -9.56 -16.31
C HIS A 337 12.13 -10.95 -16.25
N TYR A 338 11.55 -11.39 -17.36
CA TYR A 338 10.95 -12.72 -17.51
C TYR A 338 11.91 -13.62 -18.32
N SER A 339 12.28 -14.75 -17.75
CA SER A 339 13.20 -15.71 -18.39
C SER A 339 12.67 -17.14 -18.26
N GLY A 340 12.09 -17.67 -19.34
CA GLY A 340 11.34 -18.91 -19.26
C GLY A 340 10.18 -18.78 -18.27
N LYS A 341 10.11 -19.68 -17.30
CA LYS A 341 9.10 -19.62 -16.22
C LYS A 341 9.53 -18.81 -14.99
N ASN A 342 10.67 -18.11 -15.05
CA ASN A 342 11.22 -17.38 -13.92
C ASN A 342 10.99 -15.87 -14.05
N ILE A 343 10.82 -15.21 -12.91
CA ILE A 343 10.65 -13.76 -12.83
C ILE A 343 11.73 -13.19 -11.93
N TYR A 344 12.43 -12.18 -12.42
CA TYR A 344 13.41 -11.41 -11.67
C TYR A 344 12.91 -9.99 -11.53
N SER A 345 12.79 -9.52 -10.29
CA SER A 345 12.34 -8.15 -10.00
C SER A 345 13.39 -7.40 -9.21
N LEU A 346 13.69 -6.19 -9.64
CA LEU A 346 14.54 -5.24 -8.94
C LEU A 346 13.72 -3.98 -8.65
N ILE A 347 13.71 -3.57 -7.38
CA ILE A 347 12.91 -2.46 -6.89
C ILE A 347 13.85 -1.48 -6.19
N VAL A 348 13.84 -0.25 -6.64
CA VAL A 348 14.59 0.85 -6.01
C VAL A 348 13.61 1.92 -5.61
N SER A 349 13.73 2.44 -4.40
CA SER A 349 12.86 3.52 -3.95
C SER A 349 13.52 4.47 -2.96
N ARG A 350 12.97 5.68 -2.91
CA ARG A 350 13.25 6.67 -1.88
C ARG A 350 11.96 7.25 -1.36
N SER A 351 11.84 7.31 -0.04
CA SER A 351 10.73 7.95 0.67
C SER A 351 11.26 9.04 1.58
N GLN A 352 10.48 10.10 1.77
CA GLN A 352 10.76 11.14 2.77
C GLN A 352 9.45 11.58 3.42
N LEU A 353 9.48 11.76 4.73
CA LEU A 353 8.42 12.35 5.53
C LEU A 353 9.02 13.47 6.39
N ASN A 354 8.69 14.71 6.06
CA ASN A 354 9.09 15.91 6.80
C ASN A 354 7.90 16.45 7.57
N ASN A 355 8.05 16.63 8.88
CA ASN A 355 7.05 17.22 9.77
C ASN A 355 7.57 18.48 10.44
N LYS A 356 6.72 19.51 10.51
CA LYS A 356 6.97 20.73 11.24
C LYS A 356 5.72 21.13 12.00
N ASN A 357 5.84 21.17 13.34
CA ASN A 357 4.76 21.60 14.22
C ASN A 357 5.23 22.83 15.01
N ILE A 358 4.47 23.92 14.93
CA ILE A 358 4.80 25.16 15.62
C ILE A 358 3.61 25.59 16.46
N LYS A 359 3.92 26.02 17.70
CA LYS A 359 2.93 26.60 18.61
C LYS A 359 3.47 27.81 19.32
N TYR A 360 2.69 28.86 19.33
CA TYR A 360 2.91 30.05 20.14
C TYR A 360 1.89 30.14 21.27
N LYS A 361 2.28 30.69 22.40
CA LYS A 361 1.37 31.01 23.50
C LYS A 361 0.29 31.95 23.00
N ASP A 362 -0.95 31.63 23.32
CA ASP A 362 -2.15 32.39 22.92
C ASP A 362 -2.26 32.61 21.38
N ASN A 363 -1.53 31.81 20.59
CA ASN A 363 -1.38 31.94 19.14
C ASN A 363 -0.77 33.26 18.66
N ASP A 364 -0.05 33.96 19.56
CA ASP A 364 0.63 35.22 19.26
C ASP A 364 2.03 34.99 18.70
N GLU A 365 2.17 35.18 17.39
CA GLU A 365 3.43 35.02 16.65
C GLU A 365 4.30 36.30 16.66
N SER A 366 3.88 37.37 17.35
CA SER A 366 4.57 38.67 17.32
C SER A 366 5.94 38.67 18.01
N SER A 367 6.19 37.70 18.90
CA SER A 367 7.47 37.54 19.63
C SER A 367 7.92 36.10 19.67
N GLU A 368 9.23 35.88 19.54
CA GLU A 368 9.85 34.56 19.76
C GLU A 368 9.72 34.09 21.21
N GLU A 369 9.53 34.99 22.16
CA GLU A 369 9.31 34.62 23.57
C GLU A 369 8.01 33.82 23.75
N ASN A 370 7.03 34.04 22.88
CA ASN A 370 5.78 33.31 22.87
C ASN A 370 5.90 31.91 22.29
N LEU A 371 7.04 31.56 21.68
CA LEU A 371 7.24 30.23 21.12
C LEU A 371 7.21 29.16 22.22
N THR A 372 6.25 28.23 22.14
CA THR A 372 6.08 27.13 23.11
C THR A 372 6.45 25.78 22.55
N LEU A 373 6.29 25.59 21.23
CA LEU A 373 6.68 24.38 20.52
C LEU A 373 7.28 24.72 19.16
N ASN A 374 8.44 24.18 18.87
CA ASN A 374 9.00 24.09 17.52
C ASN A 374 9.58 22.68 17.32
N TYR A 375 8.75 21.83 16.74
CA TYR A 375 9.10 20.47 16.40
C TYR A 375 9.41 20.39 14.91
N ARG A 376 10.54 19.80 14.55
CA ARG A 376 10.92 19.50 13.17
C ARG A 376 11.53 18.12 13.09
N SER A 377 11.06 17.31 12.17
CA SER A 377 11.63 15.99 11.92
C SER A 377 11.64 15.64 10.45
N ASP A 378 12.65 14.90 10.07
CA ASP A 378 12.81 14.29 8.76
C ASP A 378 13.05 12.80 8.93
N GLU A 379 12.33 12.00 8.17
CA GLU A 379 12.50 10.57 8.02
C GLU A 379 12.71 10.27 6.55
N ILE A 380 13.87 9.70 6.19
CA ILE A 380 14.24 9.41 4.81
C ILE A 380 14.67 7.95 4.73
N GLU A 381 14.13 7.22 3.77
CA GLU A 381 14.46 5.83 3.51
C GLU A 381 14.85 5.63 2.04
N ASN A 382 16.01 5.05 1.81
CA ASN A 382 16.46 4.62 0.48
C ASN A 382 16.52 3.10 0.48
N LYS A 383 15.76 2.45 -0.42
CA LYS A 383 15.58 1.01 -0.42
C LYS A 383 15.96 0.39 -1.76
N LEU A 384 16.67 -0.71 -1.70
CA LEU A 384 16.94 -1.61 -2.81
C LEU A 384 16.39 -2.98 -2.43
N ARG A 385 15.52 -3.56 -3.28
CA ARG A 385 14.93 -4.88 -3.05
C ARG A 385 15.02 -5.71 -4.31
N SER A 386 15.30 -7.00 -4.14
CA SER A 386 15.22 -8.01 -5.19
C SER A 386 14.20 -9.07 -4.78
N GLU A 387 13.29 -9.38 -5.69
CA GLU A 387 12.27 -10.43 -5.50
C GLU A 387 12.29 -11.33 -6.73
N ASN A 388 12.66 -12.60 -6.57
CA ASN A 388 12.85 -13.52 -7.67
C ASN A 388 12.00 -14.77 -7.47
N ILE A 389 11.34 -15.21 -8.52
CA ILE A 389 10.48 -16.38 -8.53
C ILE A 389 11.07 -17.40 -9.51
N PHE A 390 11.43 -18.56 -8.99
CA PHE A 390 11.91 -19.70 -9.77
C PHE A 390 10.85 -20.80 -9.74
N ARG A 391 10.48 -21.31 -10.90
CA ARG A 391 9.51 -22.39 -11.03
C ARG A 391 10.20 -23.67 -11.50
N PHE A 392 10.16 -24.67 -10.63
CA PHE A 392 10.63 -26.01 -10.89
C PHE A 392 9.44 -26.95 -11.13
N PRO A 393 9.64 -28.15 -11.68
CA PRO A 393 8.52 -29.06 -11.96
C PRO A 393 7.65 -29.41 -10.74
N PHE A 394 8.24 -29.47 -9.54
CA PHE A 394 7.55 -29.93 -8.33
C PHE A 394 7.35 -28.84 -7.27
N PHE A 395 7.99 -27.70 -7.40
CA PHE A 395 7.87 -26.61 -6.44
C PHE A 395 8.22 -25.26 -7.04
N ARG A 396 7.75 -24.20 -6.42
CA ARG A 396 8.13 -22.82 -6.70
C ARG A 396 9.01 -22.29 -5.57
N LEU A 397 10.09 -21.61 -5.93
CA LEU A 397 11.00 -21.00 -4.99
C LEU A 397 10.97 -19.47 -5.19
N ASN A 398 10.57 -18.75 -4.14
CA ASN A 398 10.65 -17.29 -4.09
C ASN A 398 11.86 -16.93 -3.23
N VAL A 399 12.81 -16.18 -3.77
CA VAL A 399 13.99 -15.72 -3.03
C VAL A 399 14.25 -14.26 -3.29
N GLY A 400 14.76 -13.58 -2.30
CA GLY A 400 15.12 -12.19 -2.45
C GLY A 400 15.82 -11.61 -1.25
N GLY A 401 16.08 -10.32 -1.34
CA GLY A 401 16.72 -9.58 -0.27
C GLY A 401 16.42 -8.09 -0.37
N ASN A 402 16.74 -7.39 0.68
CA ASN A 402 16.62 -5.94 0.77
C ASN A 402 17.85 -5.34 1.42
N LEU A 403 18.19 -4.16 0.96
CA LEU A 403 19.15 -3.25 1.57
C LEU A 403 18.48 -1.90 1.72
N GLU A 404 18.56 -1.31 2.90
CA GLU A 404 17.91 -0.05 3.19
C GLU A 404 18.84 0.83 4.01
N TYR A 405 18.97 2.09 3.60
CA TYR A 405 19.62 3.12 4.39
C TYR A 405 18.59 4.18 4.78
N ALA A 406 18.34 4.26 6.10
CA ALA A 406 17.40 5.18 6.70
C ALA A 406 18.12 6.27 7.49
N THR A 407 17.59 7.50 7.44
CA THR A 407 18.01 8.59 8.31
C THR A 407 16.78 9.19 8.99
N TYR A 408 16.91 9.47 10.28
CA TYR A 408 15.90 10.17 11.06
C TYR A 408 16.54 11.31 11.83
N THR A 409 16.03 12.51 11.62
CA THR A 409 16.44 13.70 12.38
C THR A 409 15.24 14.26 13.13
N ASN A 410 15.47 14.73 14.34
CA ASN A 410 14.49 15.44 15.13
C ASN A 410 15.14 16.61 15.86
N ARG A 411 14.48 17.77 15.81
CA ARG A 411 14.80 18.96 16.57
C ARG A 411 13.53 19.44 17.23
N THR A 412 13.48 19.37 18.55
CA THR A 412 12.32 19.77 19.36
C THR A 412 12.72 20.80 20.39
N TYR A 413 12.14 21.99 20.26
CA TYR A 413 12.07 22.98 21.31
C TYR A 413 10.67 22.96 21.89
N GLN A 414 10.53 22.80 23.23
CA GLN A 414 9.23 22.80 23.89
C GLN A 414 9.33 23.39 25.29
N LYS A 415 8.49 24.40 25.56
CA LYS A 415 8.26 24.90 26.92
C LYS A 415 7.13 24.09 27.57
N GLN A 416 7.43 23.47 28.70
CA GLN A 416 6.44 22.77 29.52
C GLN A 416 6.04 23.69 30.69
N PHE A 417 4.76 24.01 30.78
CA PHE A 417 4.17 24.82 31.85
C PHE A 417 3.70 23.88 32.97
N THR A 418 4.66 23.40 33.75
CA THR A 418 4.45 22.61 34.97
C THR A 418 4.67 23.51 36.18
N THR A 419 4.49 22.98 37.40
CA THR A 419 4.79 23.70 38.65
C THR A 419 6.18 24.36 38.67
N ILE A 420 7.14 23.70 38.00
CA ILE A 420 8.47 24.26 37.68
C ILE A 420 8.59 24.30 36.16
N PRO A 421 8.56 25.50 35.53
CA PRO A 421 8.67 25.61 34.08
C PRO A 421 9.96 24.95 33.58
N ARG A 422 9.81 24.09 32.55
CA ARG A 422 10.93 23.36 31.98
C ARG A 422 10.98 23.64 30.46
N VAL A 423 12.18 23.86 29.96
CA VAL A 423 12.46 23.91 28.52
C VAL A 423 13.13 22.61 28.08
N ILE A 424 12.49 21.93 27.13
CA ILE A 424 13.09 20.79 26.46
C ILE A 424 13.72 21.32 25.18
N ASN A 425 15.02 21.10 25.03
CA ASN A 425 15.74 21.35 23.78
C ASN A 425 16.40 20.03 23.36
N TYR A 426 15.75 19.34 22.44
CA TYR A 426 16.09 17.98 22.07
C TYR A 426 16.56 17.91 20.61
N HIS A 427 17.63 17.15 20.39
CA HIS A 427 18.17 16.92 19.06
C HIS A 427 18.66 15.48 18.91
N THR A 428 18.27 14.84 17.79
CA THR A 428 18.79 13.54 17.41
C THR A 428 19.01 13.45 15.91
N ASP A 429 20.08 12.74 15.52
CA ASP A 429 20.41 12.34 14.16
C ASP A 429 20.72 10.84 14.18
N LEU A 430 19.82 10.03 13.65
CA LEU A 430 19.96 8.58 13.55
C LEU A 430 20.22 8.21 12.09
N GLY A 431 21.33 7.54 11.81
CA GLY A 431 21.57 6.80 10.56
C GLY A 431 21.46 5.31 10.83
N LEU A 432 20.83 4.56 9.95
CA LEU A 432 20.58 3.14 10.12
C LEU A 432 20.68 2.41 8.79
N LEU A 433 21.60 1.44 8.70
CA LEU A 433 21.70 0.51 7.60
C LEU A 433 20.98 -0.79 7.98
N LYS A 434 20.04 -1.23 7.15
CA LYS A 434 19.24 -2.44 7.35
C LYS A 434 19.40 -3.36 6.15
N TRP A 435 19.48 -4.66 6.37
CA TRP A 435 19.51 -5.66 5.31
C TRP A 435 18.76 -6.90 5.71
N GLY A 436 18.28 -7.63 4.73
CA GLY A 436 17.55 -8.86 4.97
C GLY A 436 17.53 -9.77 3.75
N LEU A 437 17.37 -11.05 4.01
CA LEU A 437 17.25 -12.10 3.00
C LEU A 437 16.04 -12.96 3.31
N TYR A 438 15.40 -13.48 2.27
CA TYR A 438 14.32 -14.45 2.44
C TYR A 438 14.34 -15.52 1.35
N ALA A 439 13.78 -16.66 1.71
CA ALA A 439 13.46 -17.74 0.79
C ALA A 439 12.13 -18.36 1.17
N THR A 440 11.30 -18.70 0.19
CA THR A 440 10.05 -19.43 0.39
C THR A 440 9.95 -20.55 -0.65
N ALA A 441 9.89 -21.79 -0.19
CA ALA A 441 9.57 -22.94 -1.04
C ALA A 441 8.07 -23.23 -0.96
N ILE A 442 7.43 -23.35 -2.11
CA ILE A 442 6.00 -23.60 -2.25
C ILE A 442 5.82 -24.88 -3.03
N TYR A 443 5.16 -25.84 -2.42
CA TYR A 443 4.75 -27.10 -3.03
C TYR A 443 3.24 -27.11 -3.21
N GLU A 444 2.80 -27.55 -4.37
CA GLU A 444 1.41 -27.80 -4.69
C GLU A 444 1.30 -29.21 -5.30
N SER A 445 0.41 -30.03 -4.76
CA SER A 445 0.21 -31.38 -5.28
C SER A 445 -0.46 -31.35 -6.65
N ASP A 446 -0.19 -32.34 -7.51
CA ASP A 446 -0.72 -32.43 -8.88
C ASP A 446 -2.25 -32.36 -8.96
N ASN A 447 -2.94 -32.85 -7.92
CA ASN A 447 -4.41 -32.77 -7.80
C ASN A 447 -4.92 -31.50 -7.11
N GLU A 448 -4.06 -30.51 -6.91
CA GLU A 448 -4.34 -29.22 -6.27
C GLU A 448 -5.07 -29.33 -4.91
N ARG A 449 -5.04 -30.51 -4.27
CA ARG A 449 -5.68 -30.71 -2.97
C ARG A 449 -4.82 -30.27 -1.79
N PHE A 450 -3.51 -30.37 -1.93
CA PHE A 450 -2.57 -30.04 -0.88
C PHE A 450 -1.60 -28.96 -1.35
N THR A 451 -1.48 -27.91 -0.56
CA THR A 451 -0.51 -26.83 -0.75
C THR A 451 0.26 -26.62 0.54
N ALA A 452 1.58 -26.58 0.43
CA ALA A 452 2.47 -26.26 1.54
C ALA A 452 3.41 -25.11 1.15
N SER A 453 3.64 -24.20 2.07
CA SER A 453 4.63 -23.12 1.93
C SER A 453 5.52 -23.10 3.15
N LEU A 454 6.81 -23.22 2.93
CA LEU A 454 7.85 -23.07 3.95
C LEU A 454 8.69 -21.87 3.61
N GLY A 455 8.56 -20.81 4.39
CA GLY A 455 9.31 -19.57 4.26
C GLY A 455 10.29 -19.37 5.40
N VAL A 456 11.41 -18.73 5.11
CA VAL A 456 12.34 -18.24 6.11
C VAL A 456 12.78 -16.83 5.70
N ARG A 457 12.86 -15.94 6.68
CA ARG A 457 13.40 -14.60 6.53
C ARG A 457 14.39 -14.32 7.66
N ALA A 458 15.45 -13.60 7.36
CA ALA A 458 16.41 -13.11 8.32
C ALA A 458 16.66 -11.63 8.04
N ASP A 459 16.53 -10.79 9.05
CA ASP A 459 16.78 -9.36 8.99
C ASP A 459 17.89 -8.99 9.98
N ALA A 460 18.67 -7.96 9.65
CA ALA A 460 19.67 -7.39 10.53
C ALA A 460 19.84 -5.88 10.25
N ASN A 461 20.48 -5.18 11.17
CA ASN A 461 20.80 -3.77 11.03
C ASN A 461 21.99 -3.39 11.90
N ASP A 462 22.54 -2.20 11.68
CA ASP A 462 23.71 -1.69 12.39
C ASP A 462 23.38 -0.85 13.64
N TYR A 463 22.14 -0.94 14.14
CA TYR A 463 21.71 -0.19 15.32
C TYR A 463 22.48 -0.56 16.57
N SER A 464 22.66 -1.87 16.80
CA SER A 464 23.47 -2.40 17.90
C SER A 464 24.20 -3.69 17.46
N PRO A 465 25.25 -4.12 18.17
CA PRO A 465 25.93 -5.38 17.87
C PRO A 465 24.99 -6.60 17.86
N GLU A 466 24.01 -6.62 18.77
CA GLU A 466 23.04 -7.70 18.89
C GLU A 466 22.08 -7.76 17.69
N MET A 467 21.78 -6.60 17.09
CA MET A 467 20.90 -6.52 15.94
C MET A 467 21.60 -6.74 14.58
N ASN A 468 22.92 -6.88 14.60
CA ASN A 468 23.73 -7.07 13.39
C ASN A 468 23.78 -8.54 12.93
N ASN A 469 23.35 -9.47 13.75
CA ASN A 469 23.38 -10.89 13.42
C ASN A 469 22.07 -11.35 12.77
N LEU A 470 22.13 -11.76 11.49
CA LEU A 470 20.98 -12.27 10.75
C LEU A 470 20.30 -13.48 11.41
N LEU A 471 21.05 -14.31 12.14
CA LEU A 471 20.51 -15.53 12.75
C LEU A 471 19.66 -15.25 13.99
N ASP A 472 19.87 -14.12 14.68
CA ASP A 472 19.12 -13.75 15.87
C ASP A 472 17.69 -13.31 15.53
N GLN A 473 17.47 -12.80 14.31
CA GLN A 473 16.16 -12.40 13.81
C GLN A 473 15.61 -13.36 12.73
N LEU A 474 15.84 -14.65 12.92
CA LEU A 474 15.32 -15.66 12.00
C LEU A 474 13.79 -15.79 12.17
N SER A 475 13.07 -15.63 11.07
CA SER A 475 11.60 -15.58 10.97
C SER A 475 11.11 -16.75 10.10
N PRO A 476 11.02 -17.98 10.64
CA PRO A 476 10.43 -19.10 9.93
C PRO A 476 8.90 -18.95 9.83
N ARG A 477 8.33 -19.38 8.70
CA ARG A 477 6.90 -19.34 8.41
C ARG A 477 6.49 -20.63 7.71
N LEU A 478 5.45 -21.29 8.22
CA LEU A 478 4.86 -22.48 7.62
C LEU A 478 3.38 -22.23 7.39
N SER A 479 2.90 -22.52 6.19
CA SER A 479 1.50 -22.48 5.84
C SER A 479 1.10 -23.76 5.12
N LEU A 480 -0.05 -24.31 5.50
CA LEU A 480 -0.61 -25.54 4.95
C LEU A 480 -2.06 -25.31 4.56
N SER A 481 -2.46 -25.85 3.42
CA SER A 481 -3.85 -25.86 2.94
C SER A 481 -4.19 -27.21 2.38
N TYR A 482 -5.31 -27.79 2.81
CA TYR A 482 -5.81 -29.06 2.30
C TYR A 482 -7.28 -28.94 1.93
N ARG A 483 -7.62 -29.26 0.66
CA ARG A 483 -9.00 -29.31 0.16
C ARG A 483 -9.65 -30.65 0.57
N LEU A 484 -10.59 -30.59 1.48
CA LEU A 484 -11.33 -31.76 1.96
C LEU A 484 -12.28 -32.29 0.88
N PHE A 485 -13.21 -31.43 0.45
CA PHE A 485 -14.17 -31.72 -0.62
C PHE A 485 -14.79 -30.41 -1.16
N GLY A 486 -15.12 -30.36 -2.44
CA GLY A 486 -15.70 -29.18 -3.07
C GLY A 486 -14.91 -27.91 -2.78
N ALA A 487 -15.54 -26.92 -2.17
CA ALA A 487 -14.94 -25.63 -1.75
C ALA A 487 -14.53 -25.61 -0.27
N VAL A 488 -14.52 -26.75 0.43
CA VAL A 488 -14.15 -26.84 1.86
C VAL A 488 -12.67 -27.13 2.00
N TYR A 489 -11.97 -26.26 2.73
CA TYR A 489 -10.53 -26.35 2.97
C TYR A 489 -10.23 -26.33 4.46
N LEU A 490 -9.20 -27.11 4.83
CA LEU A 490 -8.54 -27.01 6.12
C LEU A 490 -7.24 -26.21 5.91
N ASN A 491 -7.10 -25.10 6.62
CA ASN A 491 -5.94 -24.24 6.50
C ASN A 491 -5.29 -24.04 7.87
N GLY A 492 -3.97 -23.98 7.90
CA GLY A 492 -3.19 -23.67 9.09
C GLY A 492 -1.94 -22.89 8.73
N SER A 493 -1.53 -21.99 9.61
CA SER A 493 -0.26 -21.27 9.48
C SER A 493 0.36 -21.02 10.85
N ILE A 494 1.67 -21.05 10.88
CA ILE A 494 2.48 -20.70 12.04
C ILE A 494 3.71 -19.94 11.54
N GLY A 495 4.11 -18.89 12.28
CA GLY A 495 5.30 -18.13 11.90
C GLY A 495 5.79 -17.26 13.04
N ARG A 496 7.06 -16.89 12.94
CA ARG A 496 7.69 -15.89 13.78
C ARG A 496 7.89 -14.63 12.97
N TYR A 497 7.55 -13.48 13.55
CA TYR A 497 7.60 -12.19 12.88
C TYR A 497 8.36 -11.21 13.75
N TYR A 498 9.08 -10.29 13.09
CA TYR A 498 9.84 -9.24 13.75
C TYR A 498 9.50 -7.90 13.12
N GLU A 499 9.53 -6.87 13.93
CA GLU A 499 9.42 -5.48 13.52
C GLU A 499 10.45 -4.64 14.26
N LEU A 500 11.04 -3.69 13.55
CA LEU A 500 11.88 -2.67 14.12
C LEU A 500 10.99 -1.55 14.67
N PRO A 501 11.19 -1.10 15.91
CA PRO A 501 10.45 0.04 16.45
C PRO A 501 10.56 1.28 15.58
N PRO A 502 9.59 2.21 15.65
CA PRO A 502 9.66 3.48 14.94
C PRO A 502 10.96 4.24 15.24
N TYR A 503 11.46 4.99 14.26
CA TYR A 503 12.70 5.77 14.41
C TYR A 503 12.62 6.81 15.54
N THR A 504 11.42 7.26 15.91
CA THR A 504 11.19 8.11 17.09
C THR A 504 11.62 7.43 18.38
N VAL A 505 11.45 6.11 18.49
CA VAL A 505 11.89 5.30 19.63
C VAL A 505 13.37 5.00 19.53
N LEU A 506 13.85 4.56 18.35
CA LEU A 506 15.26 4.22 18.15
C LEU A 506 16.18 5.44 18.27
N GLY A 507 15.72 6.59 17.77
CA GLY A 507 16.45 7.85 17.82
C GLY A 507 16.35 8.59 19.14
N PHE A 508 15.64 8.07 20.15
CA PHE A 508 15.51 8.74 21.44
C PHE A 508 16.82 8.71 22.22
N LYS A 509 17.27 9.89 22.65
CA LYS A 509 18.51 10.08 23.43
C LYS A 509 18.20 10.47 24.86
N ASP A 510 19.04 10.01 25.78
CA ASP A 510 19.03 10.43 27.18
C ASP A 510 19.61 11.86 27.35
N ASN A 511 19.64 12.34 28.58
CA ASN A 511 20.20 13.66 28.92
C ASN A 511 21.71 13.75 28.70
N GLN A 512 22.39 12.63 28.49
CA GLN A 512 23.83 12.54 28.21
C GLN A 512 24.13 12.49 26.71
N GLY A 513 23.08 12.42 25.87
CA GLY A 513 23.20 12.35 24.41
C GLY A 513 23.35 10.94 23.86
N ASN A 514 23.24 9.90 24.69
CA ASN A 514 23.31 8.51 24.25
C ASN A 514 21.94 8.04 23.74
N TYR A 515 21.91 7.20 22.71
CA TYR A 515 20.68 6.52 22.31
C TYR A 515 20.23 5.56 23.42
N LEU A 516 19.12 5.89 24.07
CA LEU A 516 18.64 5.17 25.26
C LEU A 516 18.39 3.69 24.96
N ASN A 517 17.80 3.38 23.81
CA ASN A 517 17.48 2.01 23.44
C ASN A 517 18.70 1.18 23.03
N LYS A 518 19.79 1.82 22.52
CA LYS A 518 21.08 1.15 22.32
C LYS A 518 21.71 0.73 23.65
N ALA A 519 21.71 1.65 24.63
CA ALA A 519 22.29 1.40 25.94
C ALA A 519 21.55 0.31 26.74
N ASN A 520 20.25 0.15 26.47
CA ASN A 520 19.40 -0.83 27.17
C ASN A 520 19.36 -2.20 26.48
N HIS A 521 20.15 -2.42 25.44
CA HIS A 521 20.21 -3.70 24.69
C HIS A 521 18.84 -4.26 24.31
N LEU A 522 17.92 -3.37 23.88
CA LEU A 522 16.59 -3.81 23.48
C LEU A 522 16.69 -4.73 22.25
N THR A 523 16.26 -5.96 22.43
CA THR A 523 16.06 -6.94 21.34
C THR A 523 14.57 -6.97 20.98
N TYR A 524 14.26 -6.86 19.73
CA TYR A 524 12.89 -6.86 19.22
C TYR A 524 12.63 -8.03 18.29
#